data_b4c5a31415cfd09a289c070356e1e904
#
_entry.id   b4c5a31415cfd09a289c070356e1e904
#
_cell.length_a   1.000
_cell.length_b   1.000
_cell.length_c   1.000
_cell.angle_alpha   90.00
_cell.angle_beta   90.00
_cell.angle_gamma   90.00
#
_symmetry.space_group_name_H-M   'P 1'
#
loop_
_entity.id
_entity.type
_entity.pdbx_description
1 polymer ?
#
loop_
_entity_poly.entity_id
_entity_poly.type
_entity_poly.pdbx_seq_one_letter_code
_entity_poly.pdbx_strand_id
1 'polypeptide(L)'
;HQYLAYAGAMITSAPWFNEGHAQLFEHARFDRDGEIAFERDERAAAYVRAYATDLAEILPDVLEMDYRAFYAGTQDEITAKYALAWSIAYFLEVGAPNLRFQPYASLRADYMKALVETRSMRAATRAVLGNEESRDAFVAAWLAFWRES
;
A
#
# COMPACT_ATOMS: atom_id res chain seq x y z
N HIS A 1 7.65 -6.90 -9.37
CA HIS A 1 7.43 -8.26 -8.86
C HIS A 1 8.71 -8.95 -8.36
N GLN A 2 9.87 -8.71 -8.99
CA GLN A 2 11.14 -9.30 -8.57
C GLN A 2 11.68 -8.74 -7.25
N TYR A 3 11.30 -7.56 -6.90
CA TYR A 3 11.79 -6.81 -5.74
C TYR A 3 11.51 -7.51 -4.40
N LEU A 4 10.38 -8.19 -4.28
CA LEU A 4 9.97 -8.87 -3.06
C LEU A 4 10.38 -10.36 -3.04
N ALA A 5 10.83 -10.89 -4.15
CA ALA A 5 11.28 -12.27 -4.24
C ALA A 5 12.61 -12.52 -3.50
N TYR A 6 13.33 -11.46 -3.14
CA TYR A 6 14.63 -11.56 -2.46
C TYR A 6 14.55 -11.85 -0.96
N ALA A 7 13.42 -11.64 -0.33
CA ALA A 7 13.31 -11.80 1.12
C ALA A 7 13.21 -13.26 1.59
N GLY A 8 13.35 -14.21 0.68
CA GLY A 8 13.31 -15.64 0.99
C GLY A 8 12.54 -16.40 -0.08
N ALA A 9 13.12 -17.48 -0.56
CA ALA A 9 12.56 -18.32 -1.59
C ALA A 9 11.06 -18.58 -1.39
N MET A 10 10.23 -18.13 -2.34
CA MET A 10 8.82 -18.53 -2.48
C MET A 10 7.80 -17.81 -1.56
N ILE A 11 8.15 -16.74 -0.88
CA ILE A 11 7.17 -15.98 -0.09
C ILE A 11 6.58 -14.86 -0.96
N THR A 12 5.27 -14.92 -1.18
CA THR A 12 4.54 -13.91 -1.95
C THR A 12 3.87 -12.92 -1.00
N SER A 13 4.11 -11.63 -1.21
CA SER A 13 3.42 -10.57 -0.47
C SER A 13 1.99 -10.37 -0.98
N ALA A 14 1.14 -9.77 -0.13
CA ALA A 14 -0.24 -9.47 -0.49
C ALA A 14 -0.32 -8.51 -1.69
N PRO A 15 -1.39 -8.59 -2.51
CA PRO A 15 -1.56 -7.73 -3.68
C PRO A 15 -1.49 -6.24 -3.36
N TRP A 16 -2.13 -5.78 -2.28
CA TRP A 16 -2.10 -4.37 -1.89
C TRP A 16 -0.67 -3.85 -1.69
N PHE A 17 0.21 -4.69 -1.16
CA PHE A 17 1.60 -4.34 -0.91
C PHE A 17 2.43 -4.46 -2.20
N ASN A 18 2.37 -5.59 -2.86
CA ASN A 18 3.18 -5.91 -4.03
C ASN A 18 2.85 -5.02 -5.24
N GLU A 19 1.58 -4.92 -5.60
CA GLU A 19 1.15 -4.12 -6.75
C GLU A 19 1.34 -2.62 -6.48
N GLY A 20 1.06 -2.19 -5.26
CA GLY A 20 1.25 -0.79 -4.88
C GLY A 20 2.71 -0.35 -4.96
N HIS A 21 3.63 -1.14 -4.41
CA HIS A 21 5.06 -0.84 -4.45
C HIS A 21 5.64 -0.99 -5.85
N ALA A 22 5.17 -1.96 -6.65
CA ALA A 22 5.59 -2.10 -8.05
C ALA A 22 5.28 -0.82 -8.84
N GLN A 23 4.05 -0.30 -8.72
CA GLN A 23 3.65 0.95 -9.37
C GLN A 23 4.46 2.15 -8.86
N LEU A 24 4.71 2.20 -7.54
CA LEU A 24 5.48 3.28 -6.93
C LEU A 24 6.92 3.31 -7.48
N PHE A 25 7.55 2.14 -7.59
CA PHE A 25 8.92 2.04 -8.09
C PHE A 25 9.06 2.34 -9.60
N GLU A 26 7.99 2.20 -10.38
CA GLU A 26 8.00 2.62 -11.79
C GLU A 26 8.28 4.13 -11.96
N HIS A 27 7.93 4.92 -10.94
CA HIS A 27 8.14 6.37 -10.91
C HIS A 27 9.25 6.79 -9.94
N ALA A 28 10.09 5.85 -9.51
CA ALA A 28 11.20 6.15 -8.63
C ALA A 28 12.39 6.69 -9.42
N ARG A 29 13.07 7.67 -8.83
CA ARG A 29 14.33 8.20 -9.35
C ARG A 29 15.38 8.19 -8.25
N PHE A 30 16.63 8.08 -8.65
CA PHE A 30 17.75 8.29 -7.75
C PHE A 30 18.18 9.75 -7.84
N ASP A 31 18.33 10.39 -6.70
CA ASP A 31 18.90 11.73 -6.63
C ASP A 31 20.44 11.69 -6.78
N ARG A 32 21.07 12.86 -6.68
CA ARG A 32 22.53 12.98 -6.83
C ARG A 32 23.32 12.24 -5.75
N ASP A 33 22.72 12.02 -4.60
CA ASP A 33 23.32 11.34 -3.45
C ASP A 33 23.01 9.83 -3.45
N GLY A 34 22.30 9.34 -4.47
CA GLY A 34 21.91 7.94 -4.59
C GLY A 34 20.69 7.56 -3.75
N GLU A 35 20.00 8.53 -3.19
CA GLU A 35 18.75 8.31 -2.46
C GLU A 35 17.56 8.15 -3.40
N ILE A 36 16.62 7.30 -3.01
CA ILE A 36 15.41 7.08 -3.81
C ILE A 36 14.41 8.18 -3.53
N ALA A 37 14.00 8.89 -4.58
CA ALA A 37 12.89 9.81 -4.57
C ALA A 37 11.72 9.21 -5.36
N PHE A 38 10.52 9.26 -4.81
CA PHE A 38 9.31 8.80 -5.48
C PHE A 38 8.58 9.97 -6.11
N GLU A 39 8.50 9.98 -7.43
CA GLU A 39 7.68 10.95 -8.15
C GLU A 39 6.20 10.59 -7.99
N ARG A 40 5.40 11.61 -7.78
CA ARG A 40 3.96 11.44 -7.64
C ARG A 40 3.34 11.27 -9.03
N ASP A 41 2.61 10.19 -9.22
CA ASP A 41 1.74 10.01 -10.37
C ASP A 41 0.51 10.93 -10.20
N GLU A 42 0.52 12.07 -10.86
CA GLU A 42 -0.54 13.08 -10.72
C GLU A 42 -1.90 12.59 -11.24
N ARG A 43 -1.91 11.70 -12.20
CA ARG A 43 -3.15 11.08 -12.71
C ARG A 43 -3.76 10.14 -11.67
N ALA A 44 -2.95 9.28 -11.11
CA ALA A 44 -3.38 8.39 -10.03
C ALA A 44 -3.80 9.18 -8.79
N ALA A 45 -3.05 10.21 -8.43
CA ALA A 45 -3.38 11.08 -7.29
C ALA A 45 -4.72 11.80 -7.49
N ALA A 46 -4.98 12.31 -8.68
CA ALA A 46 -6.27 12.96 -9.01
C ALA A 46 -7.44 11.97 -8.87
N TYR A 47 -7.27 10.74 -9.36
CA TYR A 47 -8.27 9.69 -9.20
C TYR A 47 -8.53 9.37 -7.74
N VAL A 48 -7.49 9.17 -6.96
CA VAL A 48 -7.60 8.85 -5.52
C VAL A 48 -8.32 9.98 -4.77
N ARG A 49 -7.98 11.24 -5.03
CA ARG A 49 -8.65 12.38 -4.39
C ARG A 49 -10.14 12.46 -4.78
N ALA A 50 -10.44 12.24 -6.05
CA ALA A 50 -11.83 12.29 -6.53
C ALA A 50 -12.71 11.20 -5.89
N TYR A 51 -12.16 10.02 -5.65
CA TYR A 51 -12.87 8.85 -5.13
C TYR A 51 -12.45 8.45 -3.71
N ALA A 52 -11.83 9.34 -2.96
CA ALA A 52 -11.22 9.03 -1.66
C ALA A 52 -12.20 8.36 -0.68
N THR A 53 -13.43 8.85 -0.59
CA THR A 53 -14.44 8.27 0.30
C THR A 53 -14.83 6.85 -0.11
N ASP A 54 -15.09 6.63 -1.40
CA ASP A 54 -15.45 5.31 -1.92
C ASP A 54 -14.28 4.32 -1.78
N LEU A 55 -13.06 4.79 -2.04
CA LEU A 55 -11.85 3.97 -1.86
C LEU A 55 -11.61 3.62 -0.38
N ALA A 56 -11.88 4.53 0.53
CA ALA A 56 -11.79 4.27 1.97
C ALA A 56 -12.74 3.14 2.41
N GLU A 57 -13.93 3.07 1.81
CA GLU A 57 -14.90 2.01 2.13
C GLU A 57 -14.43 0.62 1.72
N ILE A 58 -13.72 0.49 0.59
CA ILE A 58 -13.22 -0.80 0.10
C ILE A 58 -11.83 -1.16 0.61
N LEU A 59 -11.11 -0.20 1.21
CA LEU A 59 -9.72 -0.40 1.64
C LEU A 59 -9.55 -1.61 2.57
N PRO A 60 -10.40 -1.82 3.60
CA PRO A 60 -10.27 -3.00 4.46
C PRO A 60 -10.37 -4.32 3.69
N ASP A 61 -11.28 -4.40 2.73
CA ASP A 61 -11.44 -5.60 1.89
C ASP A 61 -10.22 -5.82 0.99
N VAL A 62 -9.67 -4.77 0.42
CA VAL A 62 -8.48 -4.86 -0.44
C VAL A 62 -7.26 -5.35 0.35
N LEU A 63 -7.11 -4.97 1.61
CA LEU A 63 -6.04 -5.47 2.49
C LEU A 63 -6.09 -6.99 2.68
N GLU A 64 -7.29 -7.58 2.65
CA GLU A 64 -7.52 -9.02 2.85
C GLU A 64 -7.54 -9.83 1.55
N MET A 65 -7.48 -9.19 0.38
CA MET A 65 -7.55 -9.87 -0.91
C MET A 65 -6.33 -10.72 -1.21
N ASP A 66 -6.58 -11.91 -1.77
CA ASP A 66 -5.57 -12.66 -2.52
C ASP A 66 -5.48 -12.14 -3.97
N TYR A 67 -4.56 -12.69 -4.76
CA TYR A 67 -4.38 -12.25 -6.15
C TYR A 67 -5.59 -12.54 -7.02
N ARG A 68 -6.29 -13.63 -6.79
CA ARG A 68 -7.49 -13.97 -7.54
C ARG A 68 -8.59 -12.92 -7.34
N ALA A 69 -8.84 -12.53 -6.10
CA ALA A 69 -9.81 -11.49 -5.77
C ALA A 69 -9.38 -10.12 -6.28
N PHE A 70 -8.10 -9.80 -6.17
CA PHE A 70 -7.56 -8.50 -6.61
C PHE A 70 -7.73 -8.29 -8.12
N TYR A 71 -7.48 -9.32 -8.92
CA TYR A 71 -7.59 -9.23 -10.38
C TYR A 71 -8.99 -9.50 -10.91
N ALA A 72 -9.96 -9.84 -10.06
CA ALA A 72 -11.34 -10.11 -10.46
C ALA A 72 -12.19 -8.84 -10.51
N GLY A 73 -13.28 -8.93 -11.27
CA GLY A 73 -14.28 -7.86 -11.35
C GLY A 73 -14.25 -7.10 -12.67
N THR A 74 -15.00 -6.00 -12.70
CA THR A 74 -15.05 -5.11 -13.85
C THR A 74 -13.75 -4.31 -13.99
N GLN A 75 -13.55 -3.69 -15.16
CA GLN A 75 -12.40 -2.81 -15.38
C GLN A 75 -12.35 -1.66 -14.38
N ASP A 76 -13.50 -1.09 -14.02
CA ASP A 76 -13.58 -0.01 -13.04
C ASP A 76 -13.19 -0.49 -11.64
N GLU A 77 -13.62 -1.68 -11.24
CA GLU A 77 -13.25 -2.28 -9.96
C GLU A 77 -11.75 -2.58 -9.90
N ILE A 78 -11.18 -3.10 -10.97
CA ILE A 78 -9.75 -3.39 -11.06
C ILE A 78 -8.94 -2.08 -11.00
N THR A 79 -9.36 -1.05 -11.74
CA THR A 79 -8.75 0.28 -11.72
C THR A 79 -8.74 0.86 -10.30
N ALA A 80 -9.85 0.74 -9.58
CA ALA A 80 -9.95 1.21 -8.19
C ALA A 80 -8.97 0.48 -7.27
N LYS A 81 -8.85 -0.83 -7.40
CA LYS A 81 -7.92 -1.63 -6.59
C LYS A 81 -6.46 -1.26 -6.85
N TYR A 82 -6.07 -1.08 -8.11
CA TYR A 82 -4.71 -0.64 -8.47
C TYR A 82 -4.41 0.76 -7.96
N ALA A 83 -5.33 1.70 -8.13
CA ALA A 83 -5.17 3.06 -7.64
C ALA A 83 -5.04 3.08 -6.11
N LEU A 84 -5.86 2.28 -5.42
CA LEU A 84 -5.81 2.15 -3.98
C LEU A 84 -4.49 1.55 -3.50
N ALA A 85 -4.03 0.47 -4.13
CA ALA A 85 -2.74 -0.15 -3.79
C ALA A 85 -1.57 0.83 -3.96
N TRP A 86 -1.52 1.56 -5.08
CA TRP A 86 -0.52 2.60 -5.29
C TRP A 86 -0.60 3.69 -4.21
N SER A 87 -1.80 4.15 -3.89
CA SER A 87 -2.03 5.22 -2.92
C SER A 87 -1.61 4.82 -1.50
N ILE A 88 -1.77 3.56 -1.14
CA ILE A 88 -1.29 3.01 0.13
C ILE A 88 0.25 3.03 0.14
N ALA A 89 0.89 2.52 -0.91
CA ALA A 89 2.34 2.52 -1.00
C ALA A 89 2.92 3.94 -0.95
N TYR A 90 2.32 4.88 -1.69
CA TYR A 90 2.73 6.28 -1.66
C TYR A 90 2.56 6.90 -0.27
N PHE A 91 1.45 6.64 0.40
CA PHE A 91 1.20 7.09 1.77
C PHE A 91 2.28 6.57 2.74
N LEU A 92 2.63 5.28 2.64
CA LEU A 92 3.62 4.68 3.52
C LEU A 92 5.05 5.22 3.28
N GLU A 93 5.42 5.48 2.03
CA GLU A 93 6.77 5.90 1.68
C GLU A 93 6.97 7.42 1.73
N VAL A 94 5.92 8.21 1.50
CA VAL A 94 5.98 9.67 1.43
C VAL A 94 5.22 10.32 2.58
N GLY A 95 4.01 9.87 2.87
CA GLY A 95 3.16 10.45 3.91
C GLY A 95 3.59 10.08 5.32
N ALA A 96 3.91 8.82 5.56
CA ALA A 96 4.26 8.30 6.89
C ALA A 96 5.51 8.92 7.51
N PRO A 97 6.54 9.33 6.77
CA PRO A 97 7.66 10.08 7.32
C PRO A 97 7.28 11.42 7.94
N ASN A 98 6.13 11.98 7.58
CA ASN A 98 5.62 13.17 8.26
C ASN A 98 5.23 12.83 9.70
N LEU A 99 5.55 13.69 10.65
CA LEU A 99 5.29 13.46 12.09
C LEU A 99 3.83 13.14 12.41
N ARG A 100 2.89 13.66 11.65
CA ARG A 100 1.46 13.41 11.79
C ARG A 100 1.09 11.93 11.57
N PHE A 101 1.80 11.25 10.68
CA PHE A 101 1.55 9.87 10.30
C PHE A 101 2.66 8.93 10.81
N GLN A 102 3.44 9.36 11.78
CA GLN A 102 4.59 8.62 12.33
C GLN A 102 4.30 7.17 12.73
N PRO A 103 3.11 6.79 13.27
CA PRO A 103 2.82 5.40 13.57
C PRO A 103 2.96 4.43 12.40
N TYR A 104 2.91 4.94 11.17
CA TYR A 104 2.99 4.13 9.94
C TYR A 104 4.35 4.18 9.24
N ALA A 105 5.30 4.95 9.77
CA ALA A 105 6.64 5.07 9.17
C ALA A 105 7.39 3.74 9.10
N SER A 106 7.14 2.82 10.04
CA SER A 106 7.76 1.49 10.07
C SER A 106 6.89 0.39 9.46
N LEU A 107 5.69 0.68 9.00
CA LEU A 107 4.70 -0.35 8.62
C LEU A 107 5.21 -1.24 7.48
N ARG A 108 5.89 -0.67 6.49
CA ARG A 108 6.50 -1.45 5.40
C ARG A 108 7.50 -2.47 5.94
N ALA A 109 8.42 -2.03 6.80
CA ALA A 109 9.43 -2.90 7.40
C ALA A 109 8.78 -3.96 8.30
N ASP A 110 7.80 -3.58 9.09
CA ASP A 110 7.05 -4.48 9.97
C ASP A 110 6.28 -5.53 9.18
N TYR A 111 5.67 -5.14 8.06
CA TYR A 111 5.00 -6.07 7.16
C TYR A 111 5.98 -7.08 6.56
N MET A 112 7.13 -6.63 6.06
CA MET A 112 8.15 -7.51 5.49
C MET A 112 8.68 -8.49 6.53
N LYS A 113 8.91 -8.05 7.76
CA LYS A 113 9.32 -8.90 8.87
C LYS A 113 8.25 -9.96 9.18
N ALA A 114 7.00 -9.53 9.29
CA ALA A 114 5.88 -10.44 9.55
C ALA A 114 5.71 -11.46 8.41
N LEU A 115 5.91 -11.04 7.15
CA LEU A 115 5.85 -11.92 6.00
C LEU A 115 6.90 -13.03 6.06
N VAL A 116 8.13 -12.70 6.43
CA VAL A 116 9.22 -13.67 6.60
C VAL A 116 8.91 -14.62 7.77
N GLU A 117 8.43 -14.10 8.88
CA GLU A 117 8.11 -14.89 10.07
C GLU A 117 6.92 -15.82 9.90
N THR A 118 5.84 -15.31 9.30
CA THR A 118 4.57 -16.06 9.17
C THR A 118 4.49 -16.90 7.90
N ARG A 119 5.22 -16.52 6.85
CA ARG A 119 5.15 -17.11 5.50
C ARG A 119 3.74 -17.11 4.91
N SER A 120 2.90 -16.18 5.33
CA SER A 120 1.52 -16.02 4.90
C SER A 120 1.22 -14.54 4.67
N MET A 121 0.78 -14.20 3.46
CA MET A 121 0.41 -12.82 3.13
C MET A 121 -0.74 -12.31 4.02
N ARG A 122 -1.70 -13.16 4.30
CA ARG A 122 -2.84 -12.82 5.17
C ARG A 122 -2.41 -12.63 6.63
N ALA A 123 -1.60 -13.55 7.15
CA ALA A 123 -1.09 -13.43 8.50
C ALA A 123 -0.17 -12.21 8.67
N ALA A 124 0.64 -11.89 7.67
CA ALA A 124 1.48 -10.69 7.68
C ALA A 124 0.65 -9.40 7.71
N THR A 125 -0.40 -9.31 6.87
CA THR A 125 -1.32 -8.16 6.91
C THR A 125 -1.99 -8.04 8.29
N ARG A 126 -2.46 -9.14 8.85
CA ARG A 126 -3.08 -9.16 10.18
C ARG A 126 -2.10 -8.81 11.31
N ALA A 127 -0.83 -9.14 11.17
CA ALA A 127 0.18 -8.80 12.16
C ALA A 127 0.39 -7.28 12.28
N VAL A 128 0.30 -6.54 11.17
CA VAL A 128 0.52 -5.08 11.15
C VAL A 128 -0.77 -4.27 11.25
N LEU A 129 -1.89 -4.82 10.79
CA LEU A 129 -3.22 -4.18 10.78
C LEU A 129 -4.28 -5.18 11.33
N GLY A 130 -3.98 -5.77 12.47
CA GLY A 130 -4.56 -7.03 12.92
C GLY A 130 -5.97 -6.97 13.48
N ASN A 131 -6.47 -5.82 13.88
CA ASN A 131 -7.80 -5.71 14.44
C ASN A 131 -8.58 -4.57 13.77
N GLU A 132 -9.88 -4.55 13.98
CA GLU A 132 -10.77 -3.55 13.41
C GLU A 132 -10.35 -2.13 13.80
N GLU A 133 -9.99 -1.90 15.07
CA GLU A 133 -9.54 -0.60 15.56
C GLU A 133 -8.28 -0.12 14.82
N SER A 134 -7.27 -0.97 14.65
CA SER A 134 -6.05 -0.60 13.93
C SER A 134 -6.28 -0.38 12.44
N ARG A 135 -7.18 -1.12 11.83
CA ARG A 135 -7.59 -0.90 10.43
C ARG A 135 -8.35 0.39 10.27
N ASP A 136 -9.31 0.68 11.13
CA ASP A 136 -10.08 1.93 11.09
C ASP A 136 -9.17 3.15 11.27
N ALA A 137 -8.21 3.07 12.18
CA ALA A 137 -7.21 4.11 12.38
C ALA A 137 -6.35 4.31 11.13
N PHE A 138 -5.93 3.23 10.49
CA PHE A 138 -5.16 3.28 9.24
C PHE A 138 -5.96 3.92 8.11
N VAL A 139 -7.20 3.49 7.91
CA VAL A 139 -8.11 4.07 6.90
C VAL A 139 -8.30 5.56 7.13
N ALA A 140 -8.53 5.98 8.39
CA ALA A 140 -8.69 7.37 8.75
C ALA A 140 -7.43 8.20 8.44
N ALA A 141 -6.25 7.68 8.74
CA ALA A 141 -4.98 8.35 8.45
C ALA A 141 -4.73 8.45 6.93
N TRP A 142 -4.97 7.38 6.18
CA TRP A 142 -4.88 7.35 4.73
C TRP A 142 -5.81 8.39 4.09
N LEU A 143 -7.07 8.42 4.54
CA LEU A 143 -8.08 9.35 4.03
C LEU A 143 -7.70 10.81 4.34
N ALA A 144 -7.22 11.09 5.54
CA ALA A 144 -6.75 12.43 5.92
C ALA A 144 -5.58 12.88 5.05
N PHE A 145 -4.61 12.00 4.81
CA PHE A 145 -3.47 12.28 3.94
C PHE A 145 -3.92 12.67 2.53
N TRP A 146 -4.80 11.87 1.91
CA TRP A 146 -5.23 12.11 0.53
C TRP A 146 -6.16 13.30 0.36
N ARG A 147 -6.95 13.63 1.37
CA ARG A 147 -7.78 14.85 1.37
C ARG A 147 -6.97 16.13 1.47
N GLU A 148 -5.82 16.08 2.11
CA GLU A 148 -4.92 17.22 2.28
C GLU A 148 -3.85 17.34 1.18
N SER A 149 -3.73 16.32 0.36
CA SER A 149 -2.69 16.27 -0.68
C SER A 149 -3.02 17.11 -1.90
#